data_30a35f4e26fd4917860dd7d44cbc58f6
#
_entry.id   30a35f4e26fd4917860dd7d44cbc58f6
#
_cell.length_a   1.000
_cell.length_b   1.000
_cell.length_c   1.000
_cell.angle_alpha   90.00
_cell.angle_beta   90.00
_cell.angle_gamma   90.00
#
_symmetry.space_group_name_H-M   'P 1'
#
loop_
_entity.id
_entity.type
_entity.pdbx_description
1 polymer ?
#
loop_
_entity_poly.entity_id
_entity_poly.type
_entity_poly.pdbx_seq_one_letter_code
_entity_poly.pdbx_strand_id
1 'polypeptide(L)'
;MKHLITLLVITLFGFAPTLQGQTKVIHAGTLLAVPGSAPKTQQTIVVENQKIKQVYDGYLTALELGLESSDITLIDLKDKFVMPGFIDMHTHITSERDPNAISHLWTTLEEADAAYNAIPYAEKTLMAGFTTIRNLGGDPHIMNALKRAINNQLIVGPSIVASNGAVSATGGHGDFHGYNDAILEMVGQDVSICDGSDDCTRAVRALVKSGADVIKITATGGVLSNTAAGVGQQLTDQEMKAIVTTAASLGRKVAAHAHEAQGVNAALRAGVNSIEHGSYLNDESIRLFKQTGAYLVPTLLAGVSVYEELSVNPNIPPAIIEKIKQVAPVVEASFKKALKGNVNIAFGTDSGVSRHGTNAREFELMVLYGMDQNSAIKTATINAATLLGKENVIGKITPGMQADMVATDTSPLEDISVLKDITFVMKLGRVYKNK
;
A
#
# COMPACT_ATOMS: atom_id res chain seq x y z
N MET A 1 -38.75 48.80 -33.59
CA MET A 1 -39.22 47.40 -33.58
C MET A 1 -38.27 46.62 -32.65
N LYS A 2 -38.73 46.33 -31.42
CA LYS A 2 -37.96 45.56 -30.42
C LYS A 2 -38.37 44.08 -30.53
N HIS A 3 -37.45 43.21 -30.94
CA HIS A 3 -37.72 41.79 -30.94
C HIS A 3 -37.41 41.20 -29.53
N LEU A 4 -38.46 40.75 -28.88
CA LEU A 4 -38.44 40.02 -27.62
C LEU A 4 -38.08 38.57 -27.95
N ILE A 5 -36.90 38.11 -27.57
CA ILE A 5 -36.52 36.68 -27.68
C ILE A 5 -36.97 36.02 -26.34
N THR A 6 -38.00 35.21 -26.39
CA THR A 6 -38.47 34.37 -25.29
C THR A 6 -37.59 33.14 -25.22
N LEU A 7 -36.73 33.07 -24.19
CA LEU A 7 -35.91 31.89 -23.93
C LEU A 7 -36.76 30.79 -23.23
N LEU A 8 -37.08 29.73 -23.94
CA LEU A 8 -37.77 28.60 -23.42
C LEU A 8 -36.78 27.70 -22.67
N VAL A 9 -36.75 27.75 -21.33
CA VAL A 9 -35.96 26.86 -20.51
C VAL A 9 -36.72 25.52 -20.35
N ILE A 10 -36.32 24.53 -21.16
CA ILE A 10 -36.82 23.15 -20.98
C ILE A 10 -36.01 22.51 -19.84
N THR A 11 -36.57 22.45 -18.66
CA THR A 11 -36.04 21.65 -17.53
C THR A 11 -36.29 20.17 -17.85
N LEU A 12 -35.28 19.51 -18.41
CA LEU A 12 -35.21 18.05 -18.46
C LEU A 12 -35.00 17.52 -17.04
N PHE A 13 -36.08 17.13 -16.36
CA PHE A 13 -35.98 16.24 -15.22
C PHE A 13 -35.51 14.88 -15.71
N GLY A 14 -34.18 14.69 -15.77
CA GLY A 14 -33.59 13.38 -15.93
C GLY A 14 -33.92 12.53 -14.69
N PHE A 15 -34.83 11.58 -14.82
CA PHE A 15 -34.88 10.44 -13.89
C PHE A 15 -33.55 9.70 -14.05
N ALA A 16 -32.58 10.02 -13.19
CA ALA A 16 -31.48 9.10 -12.95
C ALA A 16 -32.11 7.84 -12.36
N PRO A 17 -31.98 6.66 -13.01
CA PRO A 17 -32.40 5.43 -12.37
C PRO A 17 -31.63 5.35 -11.05
N THR A 18 -32.33 5.34 -9.94
CA THR A 18 -31.76 4.93 -8.67
C THR A 18 -31.26 3.51 -8.91
N LEU A 19 -29.93 3.34 -9.00
CA LEU A 19 -29.30 2.03 -8.91
C LEU A 19 -29.77 1.45 -7.57
N GLN A 20 -30.82 0.64 -7.63
CA GLN A 20 -31.30 -0.10 -6.48
C GLN A 20 -30.14 -1.03 -6.12
N GLY A 21 -29.51 -0.77 -4.98
CA GLY A 21 -28.27 -1.42 -4.61
C GLY A 21 -28.48 -2.92 -4.48
N GLN A 22 -27.79 -3.69 -5.32
CA GLN A 22 -27.84 -5.14 -5.30
C GLN A 22 -27.40 -5.64 -3.91
N THR A 23 -28.31 -6.31 -3.21
CA THR A 23 -28.03 -6.94 -1.92
C THR A 23 -27.32 -8.29 -2.17
N LYS A 24 -26.21 -8.52 -1.47
CA LYS A 24 -25.51 -9.80 -1.48
C LYS A 24 -25.59 -10.43 -0.11
N VAL A 25 -25.93 -11.71 -0.09
CA VAL A 25 -25.91 -12.57 1.08
C VAL A 25 -24.77 -13.56 0.91
N ILE A 26 -23.81 -13.57 1.81
CA ILE A 26 -22.60 -14.39 1.73
C ILE A 26 -22.60 -15.36 2.90
N HIS A 27 -22.55 -16.66 2.61
CA HIS A 27 -22.40 -17.71 3.62
C HIS A 27 -20.93 -18.07 3.75
N ALA A 28 -20.30 -17.72 4.88
CA ALA A 28 -18.91 -18.03 5.17
C ALA A 28 -18.80 -19.26 6.07
N GLY A 29 -17.98 -20.24 5.68
CA GLY A 29 -17.72 -21.44 6.49
C GLY A 29 -17.03 -21.07 7.80
N THR A 30 -15.91 -20.37 7.67
CA THR A 30 -15.19 -19.73 8.78
C THR A 30 -14.97 -18.25 8.46
N LEU A 31 -15.23 -17.39 9.41
CA LEU A 31 -15.09 -15.94 9.27
C LEU A 31 -14.14 -15.38 10.33
N LEU A 32 -13.02 -14.81 9.90
CA LEU A 32 -12.14 -13.97 10.71
C LEU A 32 -12.54 -12.50 10.51
N ALA A 33 -13.67 -12.09 11.10
CA ALA A 33 -14.22 -10.75 10.91
C ALA A 33 -13.31 -9.63 11.42
N VAL A 34 -12.61 -9.88 12.52
CA VAL A 34 -11.70 -8.93 13.20
C VAL A 34 -10.37 -9.65 13.46
N PRO A 35 -9.38 -9.54 12.56
CA PRO A 35 -8.05 -10.13 12.77
C PRO A 35 -7.44 -9.73 14.11
N GLY A 36 -6.83 -10.70 14.79
CA GLY A 36 -6.41 -10.58 16.19
C GLY A 36 -7.43 -11.13 17.19
N SER A 37 -8.66 -11.46 16.75
CA SER A 37 -9.67 -12.19 17.54
C SER A 37 -9.79 -13.63 17.05
N ALA A 38 -10.58 -14.47 17.74
CA ALA A 38 -10.90 -15.81 17.28
C ALA A 38 -11.87 -15.76 16.08
N PRO A 39 -11.71 -16.62 15.07
CA PRO A 39 -12.68 -16.76 14.00
C PRO A 39 -13.97 -17.40 14.49
N LYS A 40 -15.07 -17.17 13.75
CA LYS A 40 -16.36 -17.80 13.98
C LYS A 40 -16.72 -18.70 12.80
N THR A 41 -17.41 -19.81 13.06
CA THR A 41 -17.92 -20.69 12.00
C THR A 41 -19.37 -20.36 11.63
N GLN A 42 -19.77 -20.75 10.42
CA GLN A 42 -21.15 -20.65 9.94
C GLN A 42 -21.74 -19.24 10.10
N GLN A 43 -21.22 -18.29 9.32
CA GLN A 43 -21.65 -16.90 9.40
C GLN A 43 -22.36 -16.48 8.11
N THR A 44 -23.36 -15.60 8.24
CA THR A 44 -24.00 -14.90 7.13
C THR A 44 -23.60 -13.45 7.14
N ILE A 45 -23.03 -12.95 6.03
CA ILE A 45 -22.66 -11.56 5.83
C ILE A 45 -23.62 -10.94 4.82
N VAL A 46 -24.29 -9.84 5.19
CA VAL A 46 -25.16 -9.08 4.29
C VAL A 46 -24.42 -7.82 3.82
N VAL A 47 -24.33 -7.65 2.51
CA VAL A 47 -23.71 -6.50 1.85
C VAL A 47 -24.75 -5.72 1.07
N GLU A 48 -24.82 -4.42 1.31
CA GLU A 48 -25.64 -3.47 0.56
C GLU A 48 -24.81 -2.26 0.14
N ASN A 49 -24.94 -1.82 -1.08
CA ASN A 49 -24.32 -0.56 -1.56
C ASN A 49 -22.84 -0.42 -1.20
N GLN A 50 -22.01 -1.42 -1.46
CA GLN A 50 -20.58 -1.42 -1.17
C GLN A 50 -20.20 -1.56 0.32
N LYS A 51 -21.17 -1.67 1.23
CA LYS A 51 -20.92 -1.76 2.67
C LYS A 51 -21.47 -3.05 3.26
N ILE A 52 -20.83 -3.49 4.32
CA ILE A 52 -21.35 -4.55 5.18
C ILE A 52 -22.51 -3.96 5.96
N LYS A 53 -23.71 -4.52 5.76
CA LYS A 53 -24.91 -4.13 6.49
C LYS A 53 -24.93 -4.79 7.85
N GLN A 54 -24.73 -6.12 7.88
CA GLN A 54 -24.79 -6.91 9.10
C GLN A 54 -24.04 -8.25 8.94
N VAL A 55 -23.66 -8.83 10.06
CA VAL A 55 -23.11 -10.19 10.16
C VAL A 55 -23.96 -10.95 11.18
N TYR A 56 -24.38 -12.16 10.84
CA TYR A 56 -25.23 -13.02 11.65
C TYR A 56 -24.57 -14.38 11.88
N ASP A 57 -24.86 -15.00 13.03
CA ASP A 57 -24.51 -16.38 13.29
C ASP A 57 -25.48 -17.31 12.51
N GLY A 58 -24.98 -18.40 11.96
CA GLY A 58 -25.73 -19.36 11.14
C GLY A 58 -25.84 -18.97 9.67
N TYR A 59 -26.31 -19.91 8.85
CA TYR A 59 -26.61 -19.68 7.43
C TYR A 59 -28.07 -19.28 7.26
N LEU A 60 -28.31 -17.97 7.18
CA LEU A 60 -29.65 -17.43 7.04
C LEU A 60 -30.01 -17.26 5.56
N THR A 61 -31.22 -17.64 5.21
CA THR A 61 -31.82 -17.40 3.88
C THR A 61 -32.28 -15.95 3.75
N ALA A 62 -32.51 -15.48 2.52
CA ALA A 62 -33.06 -14.16 2.26
C ALA A 62 -34.40 -13.93 3.00
N LEU A 63 -35.23 -14.95 3.06
CA LEU A 63 -36.53 -14.90 3.76
C LEU A 63 -36.35 -14.68 5.27
N GLU A 64 -35.45 -15.43 5.92
CA GLU A 64 -35.16 -15.28 7.36
C GLU A 64 -34.52 -13.91 7.67
N LEU A 65 -33.84 -13.30 6.70
CA LEU A 65 -33.29 -11.94 6.81
C LEU A 65 -34.32 -10.84 6.53
N GLY A 66 -35.61 -11.20 6.18
CA GLY A 66 -36.62 -10.23 5.79
C GLY A 66 -36.32 -9.47 4.51
N LEU A 67 -35.56 -10.07 3.61
CA LEU A 67 -35.16 -9.49 2.33
C LEU A 67 -36.15 -9.94 1.25
N GLU A 68 -36.97 -9.01 0.76
CA GLU A 68 -38.06 -9.29 -0.20
C GLU A 68 -37.73 -8.94 -1.66
N SER A 69 -36.44 -8.85 -2.02
CA SER A 69 -36.04 -8.38 -3.35
C SER A 69 -35.70 -9.52 -4.30
N SER A 70 -36.14 -9.40 -5.57
CA SER A 70 -35.66 -10.23 -6.69
C SER A 70 -34.17 -10.04 -7.00
N ASP A 71 -33.53 -9.00 -6.44
CA ASP A 71 -32.17 -8.57 -6.73
C ASP A 71 -31.17 -9.03 -5.67
N ILE A 72 -31.42 -10.17 -5.03
CA ILE A 72 -30.49 -10.76 -4.05
C ILE A 72 -29.56 -11.74 -4.75
N THR A 73 -28.25 -11.56 -4.56
CA THR A 73 -27.24 -12.53 -4.97
C THR A 73 -26.76 -13.31 -3.75
N LEU A 74 -26.96 -14.63 -3.75
CA LEU A 74 -26.34 -15.53 -2.78
C LEU A 74 -24.93 -15.91 -3.25
N ILE A 75 -23.95 -15.76 -2.36
CA ILE A 75 -22.56 -16.18 -2.56
C ILE A 75 -22.26 -17.26 -1.53
N ASP A 76 -22.00 -18.48 -2.01
CA ASP A 76 -21.70 -19.63 -1.16
C ASP A 76 -20.20 -19.76 -0.98
N LEU A 77 -19.74 -19.52 0.26
CA LEU A 77 -18.35 -19.70 0.73
C LEU A 77 -18.33 -20.57 1.99
N LYS A 78 -19.25 -21.56 2.08
CA LYS A 78 -19.40 -22.42 3.26
C LYS A 78 -18.20 -23.34 3.49
N ASP A 79 -17.43 -23.60 2.46
CA ASP A 79 -16.18 -24.38 2.48
C ASP A 79 -14.92 -23.52 2.57
N LYS A 80 -15.07 -22.19 2.70
CA LYS A 80 -13.96 -21.24 2.67
C LYS A 80 -13.70 -20.60 4.04
N PHE A 81 -12.47 -20.11 4.19
CA PHE A 81 -12.06 -19.22 5.28
C PHE A 81 -12.07 -17.77 4.77
N VAL A 82 -12.99 -16.97 5.29
CA VAL A 82 -13.24 -15.58 4.87
C VAL A 82 -12.59 -14.60 5.84
N MET A 83 -11.96 -13.56 5.31
CA MET A 83 -11.30 -12.51 6.08
C MET A 83 -11.38 -11.15 5.36
N PRO A 84 -11.07 -10.01 6.03
CA PRO A 84 -11.06 -8.71 5.37
C PRO A 84 -10.06 -8.66 4.21
N GLY A 85 -10.36 -7.86 3.19
CA GLY A 85 -9.42 -7.55 2.12
C GLY A 85 -8.13 -6.95 2.66
N PHE A 86 -6.99 -7.37 2.10
CA PHE A 86 -5.67 -6.97 2.56
C PHE A 86 -5.31 -5.56 2.10
N ILE A 87 -4.42 -4.94 2.88
CA ILE A 87 -3.87 -3.61 2.65
C ILE A 87 -2.35 -3.73 2.62
N ASP A 88 -1.73 -3.33 1.51
CA ASP A 88 -0.28 -3.23 1.38
C ASP A 88 0.16 -1.76 1.51
N MET A 89 0.96 -1.48 2.53
CA MET A 89 1.35 -0.11 2.89
C MET A 89 2.59 0.39 2.17
N HIS A 90 3.20 -0.42 1.30
CA HIS A 90 4.35 0.00 0.52
C HIS A 90 4.40 -0.70 -0.83
N THR A 91 4.03 0.02 -1.88
CA THR A 91 4.07 -0.47 -3.27
C THR A 91 4.57 0.59 -4.23
N HIS A 92 4.99 0.16 -5.43
CA HIS A 92 5.34 0.96 -6.59
C HIS A 92 4.59 0.44 -7.83
N ILE A 93 3.27 0.66 -7.87
CA ILE A 93 2.33 0.00 -8.79
C ILE A 93 2.54 0.35 -10.27
N THR A 94 3.32 1.39 -10.58
CA THR A 94 3.61 1.82 -11.96
C THR A 94 4.85 1.16 -12.55
N SER A 95 5.60 0.39 -11.77
CA SER A 95 6.82 -0.28 -12.20
C SER A 95 6.96 -1.66 -11.59
N GLU A 96 7.71 -2.53 -12.25
CA GLU A 96 8.14 -3.81 -11.72
C GLU A 96 9.59 -4.02 -12.14
N ARG A 97 10.45 -4.36 -11.17
CA ARG A 97 11.86 -4.64 -11.43
C ARG A 97 11.99 -5.92 -12.26
N ASP A 98 12.63 -5.80 -13.41
CA ASP A 98 13.01 -6.92 -14.26
C ASP A 98 14.54 -7.08 -14.21
N PRO A 99 15.07 -8.20 -13.67
CA PRO A 99 16.49 -8.48 -13.65
C PRO A 99 17.14 -8.52 -15.03
N ASN A 100 16.36 -8.75 -16.09
CA ASN A 100 16.82 -8.81 -17.47
C ASN A 100 16.62 -7.49 -18.24
N ALA A 101 16.01 -6.47 -17.60
CA ALA A 101 15.77 -5.20 -18.26
C ALA A 101 17.07 -4.50 -18.65
N ILE A 102 17.06 -3.87 -19.81
CA ILE A 102 18.15 -2.98 -20.25
C ILE A 102 18.20 -1.79 -19.29
N SER A 103 19.39 -1.45 -18.80
CA SER A 103 19.59 -0.39 -17.78
C SER A 103 19.05 1.00 -18.15
N HIS A 104 18.71 1.21 -19.42
CA HIS A 104 18.20 2.48 -19.94
C HIS A 104 16.77 2.39 -20.48
N LEU A 105 15.99 1.37 -20.09
CA LEU A 105 14.62 1.17 -20.58
C LEU A 105 13.75 2.42 -20.39
N TRP A 106 13.91 3.14 -19.27
CA TRP A 106 13.16 4.36 -18.96
C TRP A 106 13.38 5.49 -20.00
N THR A 107 14.53 5.49 -20.73
CA THR A 107 14.79 6.50 -21.79
C THR A 107 14.05 6.19 -23.09
N THR A 108 13.41 5.06 -23.20
CA THR A 108 12.67 4.61 -24.39
C THR A 108 11.17 4.45 -24.15
N LEU A 109 10.71 4.59 -22.91
CA LEU A 109 9.31 4.50 -22.52
C LEU A 109 8.70 5.89 -22.45
N GLU A 110 7.49 6.03 -23.01
CA GLU A 110 6.63 7.19 -22.83
C GLU A 110 5.77 7.05 -21.56
N GLU A 111 5.20 8.14 -21.06
CA GLU A 111 4.27 8.11 -19.92
C GLU A 111 3.11 7.14 -20.14
N ALA A 112 2.65 7.02 -21.39
CA ALA A 112 1.59 6.09 -21.76
C ALA A 112 2.00 4.63 -21.54
N ASP A 113 3.26 4.26 -21.84
CA ASP A 113 3.75 2.91 -21.62
C ASP A 113 3.75 2.56 -20.13
N ALA A 114 4.21 3.47 -19.28
CA ALA A 114 4.19 3.29 -17.84
C ALA A 114 2.75 3.17 -17.29
N ALA A 115 1.81 3.97 -17.83
CA ALA A 115 0.40 3.88 -17.46
C ALA A 115 -0.22 2.54 -17.88
N TYR A 116 0.06 2.05 -19.09
CA TYR A 116 -0.43 0.74 -19.54
C TYR A 116 0.21 -0.43 -18.79
N ASN A 117 1.50 -0.35 -18.47
CA ASN A 117 2.18 -1.36 -17.65
C ASN A 117 1.60 -1.46 -16.24
N ALA A 118 1.10 -0.36 -15.68
CA ALA A 118 0.46 -0.34 -14.36
C ALA A 118 -0.87 -1.14 -14.31
N ILE A 119 -1.57 -1.31 -15.44
CA ILE A 119 -2.87 -2.00 -15.50
C ILE A 119 -2.76 -3.46 -15.04
N PRO A 120 -1.93 -4.32 -15.68
CA PRO A 120 -1.77 -5.70 -15.22
C PRO A 120 -1.17 -5.81 -13.81
N TYR A 121 -0.35 -4.86 -13.37
CA TYR A 121 0.16 -4.84 -12.00
C TYR A 121 -0.95 -4.60 -10.99
N ALA A 122 -1.85 -3.64 -11.26
CA ALA A 122 -3.01 -3.36 -10.42
C ALA A 122 -3.97 -4.56 -10.35
N GLU A 123 -4.23 -5.22 -11.47
CA GLU A 123 -5.07 -6.41 -11.51
C GLU A 123 -4.45 -7.57 -10.71
N LYS A 124 -3.18 -7.90 -10.95
CA LYS A 124 -2.45 -8.94 -10.20
C LYS A 124 -2.51 -8.69 -8.69
N THR A 125 -2.29 -7.45 -8.26
CA THR A 125 -2.32 -7.05 -6.85
C THR A 125 -3.70 -7.25 -6.24
N LEU A 126 -4.78 -6.84 -6.93
CA LEU A 126 -6.15 -7.08 -6.45
C LEU A 126 -6.48 -8.57 -6.41
N MET A 127 -6.10 -9.34 -7.45
CA MET A 127 -6.38 -10.80 -7.52
C MET A 127 -5.59 -11.61 -6.49
N ALA A 128 -4.50 -11.05 -5.95
CA ALA A 128 -3.77 -11.58 -4.80
C ALA A 128 -4.42 -11.22 -3.45
N GLY A 129 -5.57 -10.53 -3.45
CA GLY A 129 -6.34 -10.21 -2.25
C GLY A 129 -6.08 -8.83 -1.65
N PHE A 130 -5.21 -8.02 -2.24
CA PHE A 130 -4.92 -6.67 -1.76
C PHE A 130 -5.93 -5.68 -2.35
N THR A 131 -6.96 -5.36 -1.57
CA THR A 131 -8.06 -4.47 -1.98
C THR A 131 -7.71 -2.99 -1.85
N THR A 132 -6.70 -2.66 -1.07
CA THR A 132 -6.17 -1.30 -0.88
C THR A 132 -4.64 -1.34 -0.86
N ILE A 133 -4.00 -0.33 -1.46
CA ILE A 133 -2.56 -0.14 -1.40
C ILE A 133 -2.19 1.30 -1.04
N ARG A 134 -1.02 1.47 -0.41
CA ARG A 134 -0.34 2.75 -0.31
C ARG A 134 0.87 2.74 -1.26
N ASN A 135 0.82 3.55 -2.30
CA ASN A 135 1.87 3.66 -3.31
C ASN A 135 2.83 4.80 -2.94
N LEU A 136 4.09 4.48 -2.70
CA LEU A 136 5.08 5.42 -2.15
C LEU A 136 6.10 5.89 -3.19
N GLY A 137 5.61 6.41 -4.30
CA GLY A 137 6.39 6.94 -5.40
C GLY A 137 5.55 7.09 -6.67
N GLY A 138 6.24 7.25 -7.80
CA GLY A 138 5.63 7.31 -9.13
C GLY A 138 5.28 8.71 -9.59
N ASP A 139 5.13 8.84 -10.91
CA ASP A 139 4.74 10.09 -11.56
C ASP A 139 3.30 10.49 -11.17
N PRO A 140 3.05 11.76 -10.77
CA PRO A 140 1.73 12.21 -10.32
C PRO A 140 0.67 12.14 -11.42
N HIS A 141 1.01 12.33 -12.70
CA HIS A 141 0.05 12.27 -13.80
C HIS A 141 -0.45 10.86 -14.01
N ILE A 142 0.48 9.87 -14.04
CA ILE A 142 0.18 8.45 -14.18
C ILE A 142 -0.61 7.96 -12.96
N MET A 143 -0.14 8.27 -11.74
CA MET A 143 -0.78 7.82 -10.50
C MET A 143 -2.21 8.34 -10.36
N ASN A 144 -2.43 9.63 -10.63
CA ASN A 144 -3.76 10.21 -10.55
C ASN A 144 -4.69 9.69 -11.65
N ALA A 145 -4.16 9.41 -12.86
CA ALA A 145 -4.94 8.82 -13.93
C ALA A 145 -5.36 7.38 -13.60
N LEU A 146 -4.43 6.55 -13.12
CA LEU A 146 -4.69 5.18 -12.69
C LEU A 146 -5.72 5.14 -11.56
N LYS A 147 -5.53 5.98 -10.52
CA LYS A 147 -6.46 6.09 -9.39
C LYS A 147 -7.88 6.46 -9.85
N ARG A 148 -8.01 7.44 -10.77
CA ARG A 148 -9.32 7.81 -11.34
C ARG A 148 -9.92 6.67 -12.15
N ALA A 149 -9.13 6.00 -12.99
CA ALA A 149 -9.61 4.89 -13.83
C ALA A 149 -10.13 3.72 -12.99
N ILE A 150 -9.44 3.36 -11.91
CA ILE A 150 -9.88 2.32 -10.96
C ILE A 150 -11.15 2.75 -10.23
N ASN A 151 -11.21 3.99 -9.72
CA ASN A 151 -12.38 4.51 -9.01
C ASN A 151 -13.62 4.59 -9.90
N ASN A 152 -13.44 4.88 -11.19
CA ASN A 152 -14.50 4.88 -12.20
C ASN A 152 -14.78 3.48 -12.79
N GLN A 153 -14.14 2.42 -12.24
CA GLN A 153 -14.33 1.03 -12.69
C GLN A 153 -13.95 0.77 -14.17
N LEU A 154 -13.12 1.62 -14.76
CA LEU A 154 -12.58 1.43 -16.11
C LEU A 154 -11.42 0.42 -16.11
N ILE A 155 -10.71 0.32 -15.00
CA ILE A 155 -9.58 -0.59 -14.79
C ILE A 155 -9.82 -1.38 -13.50
N VAL A 156 -9.47 -2.66 -13.52
CA VAL A 156 -9.47 -3.53 -12.35
C VAL A 156 -8.22 -3.27 -11.52
N GLY A 157 -8.39 -3.03 -10.21
CA GLY A 157 -7.27 -2.79 -9.32
C GLY A 157 -7.69 -2.43 -7.90
N PRO A 158 -6.74 -2.32 -6.96
CA PRO A 158 -6.98 -1.93 -5.58
C PRO A 158 -7.35 -0.46 -5.44
N SER A 159 -7.90 -0.07 -4.31
CA SER A 159 -8.00 1.34 -3.92
C SER A 159 -6.60 1.90 -3.63
N ILE A 160 -6.26 3.08 -4.14
CA ILE A 160 -4.89 3.61 -4.08
C ILE A 160 -4.84 4.86 -3.18
N VAL A 161 -3.89 4.85 -2.23
CA VAL A 161 -3.42 6.01 -1.47
C VAL A 161 -2.01 6.33 -1.99
N ALA A 162 -1.79 7.47 -2.62
CA ALA A 162 -0.56 7.75 -3.36
C ALA A 162 0.24 8.93 -2.77
N SER A 163 1.59 8.82 -2.82
CA SER A 163 2.50 9.91 -2.47
C SER A 163 2.86 10.82 -3.65
N ASN A 164 2.68 10.35 -4.87
CA ASN A 164 2.98 11.08 -6.11
C ASN A 164 4.44 11.58 -6.21
N GLY A 165 5.37 10.91 -5.56
CA GLY A 165 6.78 11.26 -5.47
C GLY A 165 7.36 10.98 -4.09
N ALA A 166 8.65 11.24 -3.91
CA ALA A 166 9.33 11.09 -2.63
C ALA A 166 10.26 12.29 -2.38
N VAL A 167 10.05 13.00 -1.27
CA VAL A 167 10.93 14.10 -0.88
C VAL A 167 12.30 13.53 -0.51
N SER A 168 13.34 14.04 -1.15
CA SER A 168 14.73 13.62 -0.97
C SER A 168 15.67 14.83 -1.00
N ALA A 169 16.85 14.71 -0.40
CA ALA A 169 17.90 15.69 -0.55
C ALA A 169 18.57 15.53 -1.92
N THR A 170 19.20 16.58 -2.43
CA THR A 170 20.08 16.50 -3.62
C THR A 170 21.13 15.41 -3.44
N GLY A 171 21.26 14.53 -4.43
CA GLY A 171 22.12 13.34 -4.36
C GLY A 171 21.65 12.27 -3.38
N GLY A 172 20.46 12.40 -2.79
CA GLY A 172 19.84 11.43 -1.90
C GLY A 172 19.18 10.27 -2.64
N HIS A 173 18.60 9.31 -1.88
CA HIS A 173 18.07 8.07 -2.45
C HIS A 173 16.96 8.29 -3.50
N GLY A 174 16.16 9.34 -3.38
CA GLY A 174 15.10 9.67 -4.33
C GLY A 174 15.55 10.54 -5.52
N ASP A 175 16.83 10.84 -5.64
CA ASP A 175 17.40 11.62 -6.74
C ASP A 175 17.97 10.70 -7.85
N PHE A 176 18.29 11.26 -9.00
CA PHE A 176 18.87 10.53 -10.13
C PHE A 176 20.36 10.27 -9.92
N HIS A 177 20.81 9.03 -10.19
CA HIS A 177 22.20 8.62 -10.00
C HIS A 177 22.75 7.87 -11.21
N GLY A 178 24.06 8.06 -11.46
CA GLY A 178 24.82 7.29 -12.45
C GLY A 178 24.70 7.81 -13.89
N TYR A 179 24.19 9.03 -14.08
CA TYR A 179 24.09 9.71 -15.36
C TYR A 179 25.11 10.83 -15.47
N ASN A 180 25.50 11.18 -16.70
CA ASN A 180 26.33 12.35 -16.95
C ASN A 180 25.53 13.65 -16.84
N ASP A 181 26.25 14.78 -16.68
CA ASP A 181 25.64 16.10 -16.44
C ASP A 181 24.66 16.51 -17.55
N ALA A 182 24.93 16.18 -18.81
CA ALA A 182 24.04 16.54 -19.92
C ALA A 182 22.68 15.84 -19.83
N ILE A 183 22.63 14.60 -19.34
CA ILE A 183 21.37 13.89 -19.08
C ILE A 183 20.66 14.50 -17.87
N LEU A 184 21.39 14.77 -16.78
CA LEU A 184 20.80 15.39 -15.58
C LEU A 184 20.24 16.78 -15.87
N GLU A 185 20.91 17.60 -16.70
CA GLU A 185 20.40 18.90 -17.16
C GLU A 185 19.10 18.76 -18.00
N MET A 186 19.05 17.75 -18.86
CA MET A 186 17.87 17.49 -19.71
C MET A 186 16.66 17.02 -18.89
N VAL A 187 16.87 16.16 -17.89
CA VAL A 187 15.80 15.65 -17.01
C VAL A 187 15.29 16.76 -16.07
N GLY A 188 16.18 17.67 -15.68
CA GLY A 188 15.87 18.71 -14.72
C GLY A 188 15.77 18.19 -13.28
N GLN A 189 15.57 19.11 -12.34
CA GLN A 189 15.38 18.75 -10.94
C GLN A 189 13.91 18.43 -10.66
N ASP A 190 13.67 17.26 -10.07
CA ASP A 190 12.33 16.88 -9.61
C ASP A 190 11.83 17.85 -8.52
N VAL A 191 10.56 18.19 -8.58
CA VAL A 191 9.91 19.09 -7.61
C VAL A 191 9.92 18.56 -6.18
N SER A 192 10.19 17.27 -5.98
CA SER A 192 10.30 16.62 -4.67
C SER A 192 11.72 16.66 -4.09
N ILE A 193 12.75 17.05 -4.87
CA ILE A 193 14.10 17.25 -4.35
C ILE A 193 14.18 18.58 -3.61
N CYS A 194 14.78 18.57 -2.42
CA CYS A 194 14.87 19.75 -1.57
C CYS A 194 16.13 19.80 -0.71
N ASP A 195 16.65 21.00 -0.50
CA ASP A 195 17.76 21.30 0.38
C ASP A 195 17.39 22.46 1.31
N GLY A 196 17.43 22.20 2.62
CA GLY A 196 17.03 23.12 3.67
C GLY A 196 15.50 23.14 3.93
N SER A 197 15.14 23.63 5.10
CA SER A 197 13.77 23.57 5.66
C SER A 197 12.72 24.27 4.78
N ASP A 198 13.07 25.43 4.20
CA ASP A 198 12.12 26.22 3.41
C ASP A 198 11.84 25.54 2.06
N ASP A 199 12.87 24.98 1.44
CA ASP A 199 12.74 24.26 0.18
C ASP A 199 12.01 22.94 0.37
N CYS A 200 12.27 22.21 1.44
CA CYS A 200 11.51 21.01 1.80
C CYS A 200 10.02 21.32 2.09
N THR A 201 9.72 22.49 2.67
CA THR A 201 8.34 22.99 2.80
C THR A 201 7.69 23.21 1.43
N ARG A 202 8.42 23.77 0.46
CA ARG A 202 7.97 23.94 -0.93
C ARG A 202 7.68 22.57 -1.58
N ALA A 203 8.61 21.60 -1.45
CA ALA A 203 8.47 20.26 -2.02
C ALA A 203 7.20 19.56 -1.49
N VAL A 204 6.95 19.57 -0.18
CA VAL A 204 5.71 19.01 0.41
C VAL A 204 4.46 19.65 -0.18
N ARG A 205 4.43 20.99 -0.30
CA ARG A 205 3.30 21.72 -0.87
C ARG A 205 3.09 21.37 -2.34
N ALA A 206 4.17 21.18 -3.11
CA ALA A 206 4.11 20.77 -4.51
C ALA A 206 3.48 19.38 -4.65
N LEU A 207 3.90 18.40 -3.84
CA LEU A 207 3.31 17.06 -3.84
C LEU A 207 1.84 17.08 -3.43
N VAL A 208 1.47 17.84 -2.39
CA VAL A 208 0.05 17.98 -2.01
C VAL A 208 -0.77 18.62 -3.14
N LYS A 209 -0.22 19.66 -3.80
CA LYS A 209 -0.86 20.29 -4.98
C LYS A 209 -1.05 19.30 -6.12
N SER A 210 -0.11 18.37 -6.34
CA SER A 210 -0.24 17.31 -7.35
C SER A 210 -1.24 16.21 -6.99
N GLY A 211 -1.87 16.26 -5.80
CA GLY A 211 -2.88 15.30 -5.36
C GLY A 211 -2.36 14.19 -4.46
N ALA A 212 -1.20 14.34 -3.84
CA ALA A 212 -0.67 13.38 -2.89
C ALA A 212 -1.60 13.20 -1.67
N ASP A 213 -1.91 11.93 -1.33
CA ASP A 213 -2.70 11.56 -0.14
C ASP A 213 -1.80 11.39 1.10
N VAL A 214 -0.51 11.11 0.88
CA VAL A 214 0.53 10.87 1.88
C VAL A 214 1.84 11.47 1.39
N ILE A 215 2.72 11.87 2.27
CA ILE A 215 4.07 12.31 1.91
C ILE A 215 5.05 11.16 2.14
N LYS A 216 5.86 10.83 1.14
CA LYS A 216 7.02 9.94 1.26
C LYS A 216 8.27 10.77 1.38
N ILE A 217 9.18 10.39 2.27
CA ILE A 217 10.54 10.94 2.35
C ILE A 217 11.58 9.82 2.27
N THR A 218 12.79 10.16 1.84
CA THR A 218 13.96 9.29 1.93
C THR A 218 14.89 9.86 3.01
N ALA A 219 14.65 9.45 4.26
CA ALA A 219 15.44 9.92 5.40
C ALA A 219 16.90 9.42 5.36
N THR A 220 17.12 8.27 4.72
CA THR A 220 18.46 7.66 4.53
C THR A 220 18.69 7.29 3.08
N GLY A 221 19.95 6.97 2.76
CA GLY A 221 20.31 6.30 1.53
C GLY A 221 19.63 4.94 1.41
N GLY A 222 19.40 4.48 0.17
CA GLY A 222 18.74 3.21 -0.14
C GLY A 222 19.69 2.20 -0.78
N VAL A 223 19.30 0.93 -0.70
CA VAL A 223 20.07 -0.20 -1.25
C VAL A 223 20.19 -0.09 -2.78
N LEU A 224 19.11 0.29 -3.46
CA LEU A 224 19.03 0.27 -4.92
C LEU A 224 19.50 1.56 -5.62
N SER A 225 19.96 2.59 -4.90
CA SER A 225 20.58 3.77 -5.51
C SER A 225 21.97 3.43 -6.04
N ASN A 226 22.25 3.74 -7.30
CA ASN A 226 23.59 3.53 -7.89
C ASN A 226 24.59 4.63 -7.44
N THR A 227 24.86 4.67 -6.15
CA THR A 227 25.76 5.61 -5.50
C THR A 227 26.50 4.93 -4.35
N ALA A 228 27.72 5.38 -4.05
CA ALA A 228 28.53 4.92 -2.93
C ALA A 228 28.16 5.58 -1.59
N ALA A 229 27.13 6.43 -1.54
CA ALA A 229 26.75 7.20 -0.34
C ALA A 229 26.24 6.34 0.85
N GLY A 230 26.14 5.02 0.67
CA GLY A 230 25.71 4.10 1.73
C GLY A 230 24.21 4.20 2.05
N VAL A 231 23.83 3.78 3.26
CA VAL A 231 22.45 3.74 3.76
C VAL A 231 22.22 4.64 4.98
N GLY A 232 23.14 5.56 5.23
CA GLY A 232 23.09 6.53 6.34
C GLY A 232 22.09 7.66 6.11
N GLN A 233 21.91 8.50 7.15
CA GLN A 233 21.00 9.64 7.11
C GLN A 233 21.37 10.63 5.99
N GLN A 234 20.37 11.09 5.23
CA GLN A 234 20.55 12.02 4.10
C GLN A 234 19.76 13.33 4.31
N LEU A 235 18.53 13.27 4.78
CA LEU A 235 17.82 14.48 5.23
C LEU A 235 18.26 14.84 6.66
N THR A 236 18.53 16.10 6.89
CA THR A 236 18.84 16.62 8.22
C THR A 236 17.62 16.57 9.16
N ASP A 237 17.83 16.60 10.46
CA ASP A 237 16.75 16.64 11.45
C ASP A 237 15.82 17.85 11.24
N GLN A 238 16.38 18.98 10.81
CA GLN A 238 15.63 20.21 10.53
C GLN A 238 14.74 20.08 9.31
N GLU A 239 15.24 19.49 8.23
CA GLU A 239 14.47 19.22 7.01
C GLU A 239 13.34 18.25 7.27
N MET A 240 13.61 17.13 7.94
CA MET A 240 12.56 16.16 8.32
C MET A 240 11.50 16.81 9.20
N LYS A 241 11.90 17.68 10.13
CA LYS A 241 10.94 18.41 10.99
C LYS A 241 10.08 19.37 10.19
N ALA A 242 10.65 20.11 9.24
CA ALA A 242 9.93 21.01 8.34
C ALA A 242 8.91 20.25 7.49
N ILE A 243 9.32 19.10 6.91
CA ILE A 243 8.47 18.22 6.10
C ILE A 243 7.27 17.74 6.93
N VAL A 244 7.53 17.15 8.11
CA VAL A 244 6.47 16.58 8.96
C VAL A 244 5.50 17.68 9.42
N THR A 245 6.00 18.84 9.83
CA THR A 245 5.17 19.96 10.26
C THR A 245 4.29 20.47 9.13
N THR A 246 4.85 20.62 7.93
CA THR A 246 4.12 21.08 6.74
C THR A 246 3.08 20.05 6.32
N ALA A 247 3.44 18.77 6.25
CA ALA A 247 2.52 17.69 5.91
C ALA A 247 1.33 17.63 6.88
N ALA A 248 1.59 17.70 8.18
CA ALA A 248 0.55 17.71 9.22
C ALA A 248 -0.40 18.91 9.08
N SER A 249 0.10 20.12 8.78
CA SER A 249 -0.72 21.31 8.56
C SER A 249 -1.64 21.17 7.34
N LEU A 250 -1.28 20.31 6.40
CA LEU A 250 -2.06 19.99 5.19
C LEU A 250 -2.87 18.69 5.33
N GLY A 251 -2.95 18.13 6.54
CA GLY A 251 -3.69 16.89 6.83
C GLY A 251 -3.09 15.64 6.19
N ARG A 252 -1.77 15.61 5.96
CA ARG A 252 -1.06 14.47 5.36
C ARG A 252 -0.17 13.77 6.38
N LYS A 253 -0.18 12.44 6.33
CA LYS A 253 0.76 11.58 7.07
C LYS A 253 2.10 11.53 6.32
N VAL A 254 3.18 11.17 7.04
CA VAL A 254 4.52 11.03 6.45
C VAL A 254 5.02 9.60 6.62
N ALA A 255 5.50 9.00 5.52
CA ALA A 255 6.16 7.71 5.47
C ALA A 255 7.65 7.93 5.16
N ALA A 256 8.56 7.36 5.95
CA ALA A 256 10.00 7.58 5.82
C ALA A 256 10.73 6.29 5.45
N HIS A 257 11.32 6.24 4.25
CA HIS A 257 12.36 5.27 3.95
C HIS A 257 13.56 5.50 4.88
N ALA A 258 13.95 4.49 5.64
CA ALA A 258 15.11 4.58 6.52
C ALA A 258 15.70 3.20 6.83
N HIS A 259 17.01 3.03 6.64
CA HIS A 259 17.75 1.81 6.96
C HIS A 259 18.52 1.92 8.26
N GLU A 260 19.50 2.83 8.35
CA GLU A 260 20.37 2.98 9.53
C GLU A 260 19.65 3.60 10.71
N ALA A 261 20.04 3.13 11.91
CA ALA A 261 19.44 3.54 13.19
C ALA A 261 19.44 5.06 13.41
N GLN A 262 20.49 5.76 12.99
CA GLN A 262 20.56 7.22 13.14
C GLN A 262 19.44 7.90 12.38
N GLY A 263 19.26 7.59 11.09
CA GLY A 263 18.22 8.15 10.25
C GLY A 263 16.80 7.72 10.69
N VAL A 264 16.64 6.44 11.10
CA VAL A 264 15.40 5.94 11.70
C VAL A 264 15.01 6.78 12.93
N ASN A 265 15.98 6.97 13.85
CA ASN A 265 15.75 7.69 15.10
C ASN A 265 15.46 9.18 14.85
N ALA A 266 16.14 9.80 13.89
CA ALA A 266 15.91 11.17 13.47
C ALA A 266 14.50 11.35 12.88
N ALA A 267 14.08 10.47 11.97
CA ALA A 267 12.74 10.47 11.38
C ALA A 267 11.64 10.28 12.45
N LEU A 268 11.83 9.35 13.40
CA LEU A 268 10.90 9.16 14.51
C LEU A 268 10.79 10.39 15.40
N ARG A 269 11.94 11.05 15.74
CA ARG A 269 11.92 12.31 16.51
C ARG A 269 11.25 13.45 15.75
N ALA A 270 11.39 13.50 14.42
CA ALA A 270 10.68 14.47 13.58
C ALA A 270 9.16 14.28 13.64
N GLY A 271 8.68 13.05 13.91
CA GLY A 271 7.27 12.72 14.06
C GLY A 271 6.64 12.07 12.83
N VAL A 272 7.40 11.30 12.04
CA VAL A 272 6.85 10.51 10.93
C VAL A 272 5.84 9.47 11.42
N ASN A 273 4.90 9.08 10.57
CA ASN A 273 3.85 8.11 10.93
C ASN A 273 4.28 6.66 10.69
N SER A 274 5.20 6.43 9.75
CA SER A 274 5.81 5.12 9.54
C SER A 274 7.26 5.20 9.11
N ILE A 275 8.01 4.17 9.49
CA ILE A 275 9.35 3.87 8.98
C ILE A 275 9.19 2.68 8.03
N GLU A 276 9.67 2.85 6.83
CA GLU A 276 9.74 1.83 5.79
C GLU A 276 11.09 1.13 5.88
N HIS A 277 11.13 -0.19 5.78
CA HIS A 277 12.29 -1.08 5.92
C HIS A 277 12.81 -1.20 7.36
N GLY A 278 13.42 -0.17 7.94
CA GLY A 278 13.94 -0.20 9.31
C GLY A 278 15.00 -1.29 9.54
N SER A 279 16.00 -1.40 8.64
CA SER A 279 16.90 -2.56 8.60
C SER A 279 17.86 -2.66 9.78
N TYR A 280 18.18 -1.54 10.45
CA TYR A 280 19.19 -1.50 11.54
C TYR A 280 18.58 -0.89 12.82
N LEU A 281 17.47 -1.45 13.33
CA LEU A 281 16.86 -0.94 14.55
C LEU A 281 17.73 -1.21 15.79
N ASN A 282 17.95 -0.18 16.60
CA ASN A 282 18.58 -0.29 17.89
C ASN A 282 17.58 -0.09 19.04
N ASP A 283 18.04 -0.12 20.29
CA ASP A 283 17.15 0.00 21.46
C ASP A 283 16.51 1.40 21.56
N GLU A 284 17.20 2.43 21.07
CA GLU A 284 16.65 3.77 20.97
C GLU A 284 15.51 3.82 19.93
N SER A 285 15.68 3.16 18.78
CA SER A 285 14.62 3.05 17.77
C SER A 285 13.35 2.45 18.37
N ILE A 286 13.48 1.35 19.13
CA ILE A 286 12.34 0.70 19.79
C ILE A 286 11.67 1.65 20.79
N ARG A 287 12.44 2.37 21.59
CA ARG A 287 11.92 3.36 22.54
C ARG A 287 11.16 4.49 21.83
N LEU A 288 11.72 5.00 20.73
CA LEU A 288 11.11 6.06 19.93
C LEU A 288 9.82 5.61 19.25
N PHE A 289 9.77 4.41 18.65
CA PHE A 289 8.52 3.85 18.13
C PHE A 289 7.41 3.82 19.18
N LYS A 290 7.72 3.39 20.40
CA LYS A 290 6.75 3.37 21.51
C LYS A 290 6.29 4.77 21.93
N GLN A 291 7.19 5.74 21.95
CA GLN A 291 6.88 7.12 22.33
C GLN A 291 6.03 7.84 21.29
N THR A 292 6.31 7.62 20.00
CA THR A 292 5.63 8.30 18.91
C THR A 292 4.36 7.58 18.43
N GLY A 293 4.25 6.28 18.70
CA GLY A 293 3.17 5.44 18.16
C GLY A 293 3.32 5.17 16.65
N ALA A 294 4.44 5.51 16.04
CA ALA A 294 4.73 5.24 14.63
C ALA A 294 4.72 3.73 14.34
N TYR A 295 4.53 3.40 13.07
CA TYR A 295 4.51 2.02 12.58
C TYR A 295 5.82 1.67 11.88
N LEU A 296 6.27 0.43 12.04
CA LEU A 296 7.23 -0.19 11.14
C LEU A 296 6.49 -0.86 9.98
N VAL A 297 6.92 -0.59 8.75
CA VAL A 297 6.49 -1.28 7.52
C VAL A 297 7.72 -2.02 6.98
N PRO A 298 7.92 -3.29 7.31
CA PRO A 298 9.23 -3.94 7.26
C PRO A 298 9.71 -4.30 5.86
N THR A 299 8.78 -4.54 4.91
CA THR A 299 9.11 -4.91 3.51
C THR A 299 10.16 -6.01 3.38
N LEU A 300 9.99 -7.07 4.15
CA LEU A 300 10.92 -8.21 4.21
C LEU A 300 11.12 -8.84 2.83
N LEU A 301 10.02 -8.89 2.07
CA LEU A 301 10.01 -9.44 0.71
C LEU A 301 10.95 -8.68 -0.24
N ALA A 302 11.05 -7.36 -0.13
CA ALA A 302 11.98 -6.58 -0.95
C ALA A 302 13.44 -6.99 -0.68
N GLY A 303 13.81 -7.10 0.60
CA GLY A 303 15.14 -7.54 1.00
C GLY A 303 15.50 -8.93 0.47
N VAL A 304 14.57 -9.88 0.59
CA VAL A 304 14.75 -11.25 0.06
C VAL A 304 14.84 -11.24 -1.47
N SER A 305 13.95 -10.50 -2.16
CA SER A 305 13.91 -10.46 -3.62
C SER A 305 15.21 -9.91 -4.22
N VAL A 306 15.76 -8.82 -3.68
CA VAL A 306 17.03 -8.27 -4.19
C VAL A 306 18.22 -9.17 -3.84
N TYR A 307 18.17 -9.91 -2.73
CA TYR A 307 19.20 -10.89 -2.40
C TYR A 307 19.16 -12.12 -3.34
N GLU A 308 17.96 -12.63 -3.64
CA GLU A 308 17.74 -13.69 -4.63
C GLU A 308 18.26 -13.27 -6.02
N GLU A 309 18.08 -11.99 -6.38
CA GLU A 309 18.53 -11.43 -7.66
C GLU A 309 20.06 -11.51 -7.84
N LEU A 310 20.86 -11.45 -6.78
CA LEU A 310 22.32 -11.57 -6.86
C LEU A 310 22.80 -12.85 -7.57
N SER A 311 22.00 -13.91 -7.50
CA SER A 311 22.34 -15.21 -8.11
C SER A 311 21.97 -15.32 -9.59
N VAL A 312 21.09 -14.44 -10.09
CA VAL A 312 20.52 -14.55 -11.44
C VAL A 312 20.78 -13.35 -12.34
N ASN A 313 21.13 -12.19 -11.77
CA ASN A 313 21.37 -10.96 -12.52
C ASN A 313 22.88 -10.57 -12.47
N PRO A 314 23.68 -10.81 -13.55
CA PRO A 314 25.07 -10.44 -13.58
C PRO A 314 25.32 -8.93 -13.76
N ASN A 315 24.28 -8.15 -14.06
CA ASN A 315 24.38 -6.74 -14.43
C ASN A 315 24.10 -5.77 -13.26
N ILE A 316 24.04 -6.27 -12.03
CA ILE A 316 23.83 -5.40 -10.87
C ILE A 316 25.08 -4.54 -10.63
N PRO A 317 24.94 -3.21 -10.53
CA PRO A 317 26.07 -2.33 -10.25
C PRO A 317 26.79 -2.70 -8.96
N PRO A 318 28.16 -2.65 -8.92
CA PRO A 318 28.93 -3.03 -7.73
C PRO A 318 28.51 -2.31 -6.45
N ALA A 319 28.18 -1.03 -6.51
CA ALA A 319 27.71 -0.25 -5.35
C ALA A 319 26.38 -0.79 -4.78
N ILE A 320 25.51 -1.34 -5.62
CA ILE A 320 24.26 -1.98 -5.18
C ILE A 320 24.54 -3.34 -4.56
N ILE A 321 25.41 -4.17 -5.18
CA ILE A 321 25.82 -5.48 -4.64
C ILE A 321 26.36 -5.35 -3.21
N GLU A 322 27.23 -4.38 -2.99
CA GLU A 322 27.81 -4.09 -1.66
C GLU A 322 26.73 -3.81 -0.63
N LYS A 323 25.77 -2.95 -0.95
CA LYS A 323 24.68 -2.59 -0.04
C LYS A 323 23.71 -3.75 0.21
N ILE A 324 23.41 -4.57 -0.80
CA ILE A 324 22.58 -5.78 -0.60
C ILE A 324 23.26 -6.71 0.40
N LYS A 325 24.57 -6.98 0.25
CA LYS A 325 25.34 -7.84 1.15
C LYS A 325 25.40 -7.29 2.58
N GLN A 326 25.35 -5.98 2.76
CA GLN A 326 25.36 -5.35 4.09
C GLN A 326 23.98 -5.40 4.74
N VAL A 327 22.90 -5.11 3.99
CA VAL A 327 21.54 -4.91 4.54
C VAL A 327 20.79 -6.24 4.70
N ALA A 328 20.83 -7.14 3.72
CA ALA A 328 20.02 -8.36 3.74
C ALA A 328 20.23 -9.22 5.00
N PRO A 329 21.46 -9.45 5.51
CA PRO A 329 21.67 -10.30 6.69
C PRO A 329 21.10 -9.74 8.00
N VAL A 330 20.83 -8.43 8.09
CA VAL A 330 20.42 -7.78 9.35
C VAL A 330 18.91 -7.55 9.45
N VAL A 331 18.18 -7.67 8.35
CA VAL A 331 16.73 -7.41 8.29
C VAL A 331 15.95 -8.30 9.24
N GLU A 332 16.25 -9.60 9.26
CA GLU A 332 15.60 -10.57 10.17
C GLU A 332 15.80 -10.18 11.64
N ALA A 333 17.03 -9.88 12.05
CA ALA A 333 17.35 -9.49 13.43
C ALA A 333 16.65 -8.20 13.83
N SER A 334 16.57 -7.23 12.91
CA SER A 334 15.86 -5.97 13.12
C SER A 334 14.36 -6.20 13.32
N PHE A 335 13.73 -7.01 12.46
CA PHE A 335 12.32 -7.36 12.58
C PHE A 335 12.03 -8.09 13.91
N LYS A 336 12.84 -9.10 14.28
CA LYS A 336 12.72 -9.78 15.57
C LYS A 336 12.86 -8.83 16.76
N LYS A 337 13.76 -7.83 16.66
CA LYS A 337 13.89 -6.78 17.68
C LYS A 337 12.63 -5.93 17.78
N ALA A 338 12.02 -5.54 16.66
CA ALA A 338 10.76 -4.82 16.64
C ALA A 338 9.62 -5.61 17.27
N LEU A 339 9.49 -6.91 16.96
CA LEU A 339 8.51 -7.82 17.56
C LEU A 339 8.68 -7.89 19.08
N LYS A 340 9.89 -8.19 19.55
CA LYS A 340 10.21 -8.26 20.99
C LYS A 340 9.93 -6.94 21.69
N GLY A 341 10.14 -5.82 20.98
CA GLY A 341 9.87 -4.47 21.47
C GLY A 341 8.40 -4.08 21.46
N ASN A 342 7.48 -4.90 20.94
CA ASN A 342 6.07 -4.57 20.74
C ASN A 342 5.90 -3.27 19.92
N VAL A 343 6.68 -3.10 18.86
CA VAL A 343 6.52 -2.01 17.89
C VAL A 343 5.25 -2.24 17.08
N ASN A 344 4.50 -1.20 16.80
CA ASN A 344 3.38 -1.28 15.87
C ASN A 344 3.89 -1.65 14.48
N ILE A 345 3.42 -2.76 13.90
CA ILE A 345 3.81 -3.21 12.57
C ILE A 345 2.60 -3.14 11.65
N ALA A 346 2.77 -2.59 10.44
CA ALA A 346 1.81 -2.65 9.36
C ALA A 346 2.46 -3.34 8.16
N PHE A 347 1.66 -4.13 7.44
CA PHE A 347 2.10 -4.89 6.28
C PHE A 347 2.53 -3.97 5.13
N GLY A 348 3.63 -4.29 4.47
CA GLY A 348 4.07 -3.66 3.24
C GLY A 348 5.18 -4.46 2.58
N THR A 349 5.21 -4.49 1.24
CA THR A 349 6.04 -5.41 0.48
C THR A 349 7.14 -4.74 -0.33
N ASP A 350 6.99 -3.44 -0.63
CA ASP A 350 7.77 -2.75 -1.65
C ASP A 350 7.62 -3.42 -3.03
N SER A 351 6.39 -3.91 -3.35
CA SER A 351 6.08 -4.45 -4.68
C SER A 351 6.33 -3.43 -5.76
N GLY A 352 7.00 -3.87 -6.80
CA GLY A 352 7.74 -3.06 -7.77
C GLY A 352 9.22 -3.39 -7.70
N VAL A 353 9.78 -3.56 -6.50
CA VAL A 353 11.08 -4.22 -6.25
C VAL A 353 10.91 -5.74 -6.35
N SER A 354 9.89 -6.31 -5.72
CA SER A 354 9.39 -7.65 -5.97
C SER A 354 8.28 -7.64 -7.02
N ARG A 355 7.90 -8.79 -7.57
CA ARG A 355 6.83 -8.90 -8.58
C ARG A 355 5.46 -8.63 -7.98
N HIS A 356 4.63 -7.87 -8.69
CA HIS A 356 3.23 -7.66 -8.31
C HIS A 356 2.44 -8.99 -8.33
N GLY A 357 1.56 -9.16 -7.35
CA GLY A 357 0.80 -10.39 -7.14
C GLY A 357 1.50 -11.42 -6.25
N THR A 358 2.78 -11.21 -5.88
CA THR A 358 3.51 -12.08 -4.94
C THR A 358 3.51 -11.54 -3.51
N ASN A 359 2.75 -10.49 -3.24
CA ASN A 359 2.70 -9.77 -1.98
C ASN A 359 2.51 -10.68 -0.75
N ALA A 360 1.77 -11.78 -0.88
CA ALA A 360 1.49 -12.71 0.22
C ALA A 360 2.75 -13.40 0.78
N ARG A 361 3.88 -13.42 0.05
CA ARG A 361 5.18 -13.90 0.58
C ARG A 361 5.65 -13.11 1.81
N GLU A 362 5.25 -11.86 1.94
CA GLU A 362 5.55 -11.05 3.14
C GLU A 362 4.96 -11.67 4.40
N PHE A 363 3.74 -12.25 4.34
CA PHE A 363 3.15 -12.97 5.47
C PHE A 363 3.98 -14.18 5.88
N GLU A 364 4.47 -14.97 4.90
CA GLU A 364 5.35 -16.11 5.17
C GLU A 364 6.63 -15.68 5.89
N LEU A 365 7.25 -14.58 5.43
CA LEU A 365 8.46 -14.03 6.04
C LEU A 365 8.21 -13.50 7.46
N MET A 366 7.09 -12.79 7.68
CA MET A 366 6.71 -12.34 9.02
C MET A 366 6.57 -13.52 9.99
N VAL A 367 5.90 -14.59 9.55
CA VAL A 367 5.71 -15.80 10.37
C VAL A 367 7.04 -16.55 10.56
N LEU A 368 7.84 -16.71 9.51
CA LEU A 368 9.16 -17.32 9.58
C LEU A 368 10.06 -16.61 10.61
N TYR A 369 9.93 -15.30 10.72
CA TYR A 369 10.72 -14.49 11.67
C TYR A 369 10.05 -14.31 13.04
N GLY A 370 8.99 -15.06 13.32
CA GLY A 370 8.47 -15.27 14.67
C GLY A 370 7.18 -14.54 15.02
N MET A 371 6.47 -13.96 14.05
CA MET A 371 5.12 -13.44 14.25
C MET A 371 4.11 -14.58 14.15
N ASP A 372 3.05 -14.61 14.98
CA ASP A 372 1.96 -15.55 14.78
C ASP A 372 1.08 -15.18 13.58
N GLN A 373 0.40 -16.18 13.00
CA GLN A 373 -0.36 -16.03 11.77
C GLN A 373 -1.48 -14.97 11.89
N ASN A 374 -2.22 -14.99 13.01
CA ASN A 374 -3.32 -14.04 13.22
C ASN A 374 -2.80 -12.61 13.35
N SER A 375 -1.67 -12.41 14.03
CA SER A 375 -0.97 -11.11 14.08
C SER A 375 -0.46 -10.68 12.71
N ALA A 376 0.08 -11.59 11.90
CA ALA A 376 0.51 -11.28 10.53
C ALA A 376 -0.68 -10.77 9.68
N ILE A 377 -1.83 -11.45 9.70
CA ILE A 377 -3.06 -10.99 9.02
C ILE A 377 -3.53 -9.64 9.57
N LYS A 378 -3.42 -9.41 10.88
CA LYS A 378 -3.77 -8.13 11.51
C LYS A 378 -2.90 -6.97 10.99
N THR A 379 -1.62 -7.22 10.64
CA THR A 379 -0.75 -6.17 10.07
C THR A 379 -1.28 -5.65 8.74
N ALA A 380 -1.83 -6.53 7.87
CA ALA A 380 -2.37 -6.21 6.56
C ALA A 380 -3.85 -5.78 6.58
N THR A 381 -4.46 -5.65 7.74
CA THR A 381 -5.88 -5.31 7.90
C THR A 381 -6.03 -4.16 8.87
N ILE A 382 -6.22 -4.44 10.16
CA ILE A 382 -6.50 -3.43 11.20
C ILE A 382 -5.34 -2.44 11.35
N ASN A 383 -4.10 -2.93 11.44
CA ASN A 383 -2.94 -2.07 11.66
C ASN A 383 -2.70 -1.14 10.45
N ALA A 384 -2.76 -1.70 9.24
CA ALA A 384 -2.64 -0.92 8.01
C ALA A 384 -3.77 0.11 7.87
N ALA A 385 -5.02 -0.28 8.15
CA ALA A 385 -6.17 0.64 8.15
C ALA A 385 -5.98 1.79 9.15
N THR A 386 -5.48 1.50 10.36
CA THR A 386 -5.17 2.51 11.39
C THR A 386 -4.05 3.45 10.92
N LEU A 387 -2.98 2.91 10.35
CA LEU A 387 -1.90 3.73 9.80
C LEU A 387 -2.40 4.63 8.67
N LEU A 388 -3.35 4.18 7.83
CA LEU A 388 -4.01 5.00 6.81
C LEU A 388 -4.99 6.05 7.40
N GLY A 389 -5.44 5.90 8.67
CA GLY A 389 -6.55 6.69 9.23
C GLY A 389 -7.90 6.27 8.65
N LYS A 390 -8.03 5.01 8.28
CA LYS A 390 -9.24 4.42 7.68
C LYS A 390 -9.82 3.25 8.51
N GLU A 391 -9.47 3.16 9.77
CA GLU A 391 -9.87 2.09 10.71
C GLU A 391 -11.38 1.96 10.93
N ASN A 392 -12.14 3.01 10.56
CA ASN A 392 -13.61 3.03 10.57
C ASN A 392 -14.22 2.80 9.17
N VAL A 393 -13.40 2.47 8.18
CA VAL A 393 -13.82 2.29 6.79
C VAL A 393 -13.47 0.90 6.27
N ILE A 394 -12.22 0.42 6.50
CA ILE A 394 -11.67 -0.84 5.99
C ILE A 394 -10.95 -1.63 7.08
N GLY A 395 -10.55 -2.86 6.77
CA GLY A 395 -9.72 -3.72 7.64
C GLY A 395 -10.49 -4.63 8.59
N LYS A 396 -11.82 -4.59 8.57
CA LYS A 396 -12.72 -5.47 9.37
C LYS A 396 -13.97 -5.82 8.56
N ILE A 397 -14.59 -6.97 8.88
CA ILE A 397 -15.91 -7.36 8.36
C ILE A 397 -16.95 -7.11 9.47
N THR A 398 -17.34 -5.85 9.66
CA THR A 398 -18.32 -5.43 10.66
C THR A 398 -19.30 -4.42 10.06
N PRO A 399 -20.50 -4.25 10.63
CA PRO A 399 -21.51 -3.32 10.10
C PRO A 399 -20.96 -1.90 9.87
N GLY A 400 -21.30 -1.32 8.72
CA GLY A 400 -20.87 0.02 8.31
C GLY A 400 -19.53 0.08 7.56
N MET A 401 -18.70 -0.96 7.69
CA MET A 401 -17.42 -1.05 6.98
C MET A 401 -17.63 -1.30 5.48
N GLN A 402 -16.64 -0.94 4.69
CA GLN A 402 -16.57 -1.24 3.28
C GLN A 402 -16.54 -2.75 3.04
N ALA A 403 -17.28 -3.23 2.05
CA ALA A 403 -17.34 -4.67 1.76
C ALA A 403 -16.13 -5.10 0.91
N ASP A 404 -14.99 -5.17 1.58
CA ASP A 404 -13.72 -5.66 1.07
C ASP A 404 -13.38 -6.97 1.79
N MET A 405 -13.41 -8.08 1.06
CA MET A 405 -13.24 -9.44 1.61
C MET A 405 -12.43 -10.32 0.68
N VAL A 406 -11.71 -11.24 1.29
CA VAL A 406 -10.99 -12.32 0.58
C VAL A 406 -11.28 -13.66 1.24
N ALA A 407 -11.08 -14.76 0.50
CA ALA A 407 -11.16 -16.09 1.06
C ALA A 407 -10.08 -17.02 0.51
N THR A 408 -9.76 -18.02 1.32
CA THR A 408 -8.90 -19.17 1.00
C THR A 408 -9.67 -20.46 1.21
N ASP A 409 -9.19 -21.56 0.63
CA ASP A 409 -9.82 -22.89 0.77
C ASP A 409 -9.60 -23.47 2.16
N THR A 410 -8.46 -23.16 2.77
CA THR A 410 -8.08 -23.66 4.09
C THR A 410 -7.69 -22.52 5.03
N SER A 411 -7.53 -22.83 6.32
CA SER A 411 -7.25 -21.84 7.35
C SER A 411 -5.83 -21.26 7.25
N PRO A 412 -5.65 -19.95 7.05
CA PRO A 412 -4.34 -19.30 7.12
C PRO A 412 -3.79 -19.20 8.55
N LEU A 413 -4.60 -19.52 9.56
CA LEU A 413 -4.15 -19.60 10.95
C LEU A 413 -3.42 -20.90 11.25
N GLU A 414 -3.59 -21.93 10.40
CA GLU A 414 -2.87 -23.21 10.45
C GLU A 414 -1.64 -23.17 9.53
N ASP A 415 -1.83 -22.67 8.31
CA ASP A 415 -0.76 -22.50 7.32
C ASP A 415 -0.90 -21.14 6.60
N ILE A 416 -0.01 -20.21 6.94
CA ILE A 416 -0.03 -18.86 6.38
C ILE A 416 0.24 -18.86 4.87
N SER A 417 0.90 -19.87 4.33
CA SER A 417 1.26 -19.96 2.92
C SER A 417 0.05 -20.06 1.98
N VAL A 418 -1.13 -20.46 2.48
CA VAL A 418 -2.38 -20.51 1.71
C VAL A 418 -2.85 -19.13 1.24
N LEU A 419 -2.34 -18.05 1.85
CA LEU A 419 -2.62 -16.68 1.41
C LEU A 419 -2.05 -16.35 0.03
N LYS A 420 -1.17 -17.18 -0.53
CA LYS A 420 -0.71 -17.07 -1.94
C LYS A 420 -1.79 -17.49 -2.94
N ASP A 421 -2.76 -18.28 -2.48
CA ASP A 421 -3.81 -18.87 -3.33
C ASP A 421 -5.20 -18.36 -2.90
N ILE A 422 -5.40 -17.05 -2.96
CA ILE A 422 -6.70 -16.44 -2.71
C ILE A 422 -7.71 -16.96 -3.75
N THR A 423 -8.83 -17.51 -3.30
CA THR A 423 -9.87 -18.07 -4.17
C THR A 423 -11.08 -17.15 -4.35
N PHE A 424 -11.28 -16.21 -3.42
CA PHE A 424 -12.34 -15.20 -3.51
C PHE A 424 -11.78 -13.80 -3.25
N VAL A 425 -12.21 -12.82 -4.06
CA VAL A 425 -11.90 -11.39 -3.87
C VAL A 425 -13.15 -10.56 -4.10
N MET A 426 -13.56 -9.81 -3.08
CA MET A 426 -14.57 -8.77 -3.16
C MET A 426 -13.96 -7.43 -2.77
N LYS A 427 -14.21 -6.39 -3.57
CA LYS A 427 -13.83 -5.01 -3.27
C LYS A 427 -15.04 -4.10 -3.51
N LEU A 428 -15.36 -3.22 -2.55
CA LEU A 428 -16.54 -2.33 -2.63
C LEU A 428 -17.82 -3.11 -2.96
N GLY A 429 -17.99 -4.30 -2.37
CA GLY A 429 -19.14 -5.15 -2.62
C GLY A 429 -19.22 -5.80 -4.01
N ARG A 430 -18.26 -5.55 -4.89
CA ARG A 430 -18.15 -6.20 -6.21
C ARG A 430 -17.20 -7.39 -6.15
N VAL A 431 -17.64 -8.53 -6.67
CA VAL A 431 -16.81 -9.74 -6.79
C VAL A 431 -15.91 -9.62 -8.02
N TYR A 432 -14.60 -9.86 -7.82
CA TYR A 432 -13.57 -9.86 -8.86
C TYR A 432 -13.00 -11.25 -9.11
N LYS A 433 -13.05 -12.12 -8.09
CA LYS A 433 -12.59 -13.50 -8.17
C LYS A 433 -13.53 -14.38 -7.35
N ASN A 434 -13.91 -15.54 -7.90
CA ASN A 434 -14.71 -16.56 -7.19
C ASN A 434 -14.42 -17.91 -7.86
N LYS A 435 -13.58 -18.74 -7.21
CA LYS A 435 -13.12 -20.03 -7.70
C LYS A 435 -13.64 -21.17 -6.83
#